data_017cd7a8c0a048b6e224b5fe0aa18c6b
#
_entry.id   017cd7a8c0a048b6e224b5fe0aa18c6b
#
_cell.length_a   1.000
_cell.length_b   1.000
_cell.length_c   1.000
_cell.angle_alpha   90.00
_cell.angle_beta   90.00
_cell.angle_gamma   90.00
#
_symmetry.space_group_name_H-M   'P 1'
#
loop_
_entity.id
_entity.type
_entity.pdbx_description
1 polymer ?
#
loop_
_entity_poly.entity_id
_entity_poly.type
_entity_poly.pdbx_seq_one_letter_code
_entity_poly.pdbx_strand_id
1 'polypeptide(L)'
;LGGSGIGGRLVKNIFMDEFPLPVECIADYTLPGYVNKNTLVLLGSYSGNTEETLAMYAEVKERGCDMIILTGGGKLGALATENNIKQYFLEPGFQPRMALGFSLTYLIQIFAEFVKKDVANELKAIAEKVADTAPYEDEMMEAFNAIKSKLAHKFIIVTDAYFEATGIRFAQQIQENAKHEAFTHVLPEANHNVIESYYGNISSLFIFIDSGKNERVSARFEFLTNLLGVENHKVINMAVNEFDLDAVYEMIHRLDWLSLYVSDFRKVDSLNVPNIASLKEYLETV
;
A
#
# COMPACT_ATOMS: atom_id res chain seq x y z
N LEU A 1 -1.97 -10.44 -1.49
CA LEU A 1 -2.81 -9.80 -2.52
C LEU A 1 -3.76 -8.80 -1.87
N GLY A 2 -4.21 -7.79 -2.64
CA GLY A 2 -5.11 -6.75 -2.15
C GLY A 2 -4.60 -6.05 -0.89
N GLY A 3 -5.51 -5.75 0.06
CA GLY A 3 -5.18 -5.09 1.33
C GLY A 3 -4.16 -5.84 2.19
N SER A 4 -4.06 -7.16 2.09
CA SER A 4 -3.05 -7.93 2.80
C SER A 4 -1.68 -7.92 2.10
N GLY A 5 -1.65 -7.78 0.78
CA GLY A 5 -0.39 -7.81 -0.01
C GLY A 5 0.40 -6.51 0.04
N ILE A 6 -0.26 -5.38 0.30
CA ILE A 6 0.40 -4.07 0.27
C ILE A 6 1.44 -3.90 1.39
N GLY A 7 1.26 -4.57 2.54
CA GLY A 7 2.22 -4.55 3.63
C GLY A 7 3.62 -5.01 3.20
N GLY A 8 3.70 -6.06 2.36
CA GLY A 8 4.98 -6.53 1.81
C GLY A 8 5.68 -5.50 0.92
N ARG A 9 4.92 -4.75 0.11
CA ARG A 9 5.47 -3.67 -0.71
C ARG A 9 5.91 -2.48 0.14
N LEU A 10 5.15 -2.14 1.19
CA LEU A 10 5.51 -1.06 2.12
C LEU A 10 6.81 -1.37 2.85
N VAL A 11 6.96 -2.58 3.42
CA VAL A 11 8.17 -2.94 4.13
C VAL A 11 9.38 -3.03 3.19
N LYS A 12 9.20 -3.46 1.93
CA LYS A 12 10.23 -3.40 0.89
C LYS A 12 10.71 -1.96 0.67
N ASN A 13 9.80 -0.98 0.58
CA ASN A 13 10.16 0.42 0.40
C ASN A 13 10.84 1.00 1.66
N ILE A 14 10.33 0.70 2.86
CA ILE A 14 10.88 1.17 4.13
C ILE A 14 12.34 0.74 4.31
N PHE A 15 12.65 -0.51 4.00
CA PHE A 15 13.98 -1.08 4.20
C PHE A 15 14.84 -1.10 2.92
N MET A 16 14.47 -0.35 1.89
CA MET A 16 15.12 -0.40 0.58
C MET A 16 16.63 -0.13 0.63
N ASP A 17 17.05 0.82 1.47
CA ASP A 17 18.46 1.21 1.60
C ASP A 17 19.27 0.30 2.53
N GLU A 18 18.61 -0.51 3.36
CA GLU A 18 19.28 -1.21 4.47
C GLU A 18 19.23 -2.73 4.35
N PHE A 19 18.20 -3.26 3.69
CA PHE A 19 18.01 -4.71 3.63
C PHE A 19 19.02 -5.34 2.67
N PRO A 20 19.83 -6.32 3.14
CA PRO A 20 20.96 -6.83 2.39
C PRO A 20 20.60 -7.87 1.32
N LEU A 21 19.32 -8.25 1.21
CA LEU A 21 18.85 -9.29 0.30
C LEU A 21 17.78 -8.74 -0.65
N PRO A 22 17.66 -9.31 -1.86
CA PRO A 22 16.54 -8.99 -2.74
C PRO A 22 15.20 -9.30 -2.08
N VAL A 23 14.24 -8.37 -2.17
CA VAL A 23 12.86 -8.55 -1.72
C VAL A 23 11.94 -8.46 -2.92
N GLU A 24 11.15 -9.51 -3.15
CA GLU A 24 10.19 -9.57 -4.24
C GLU A 24 8.78 -9.77 -3.68
N CYS A 25 7.81 -9.05 -4.24
CA CYS A 25 6.41 -9.15 -3.84
C CYS A 25 5.61 -9.82 -4.96
N ILE A 26 5.22 -11.06 -4.75
CA ILE A 26 4.49 -11.87 -5.72
C ILE A 26 2.98 -11.73 -5.51
N ALA A 27 2.25 -11.53 -6.59
CA ALA A 27 0.79 -11.40 -6.59
C ALA A 27 0.21 -12.25 -7.74
N ASP A 28 0.34 -13.57 -7.61
CA ASP A 28 -0.03 -14.57 -8.62
C ASP A 28 -0.43 -15.88 -7.91
N TYR A 29 -0.78 -16.89 -8.69
CA TYR A 29 -1.05 -18.26 -8.22
C TYR A 29 0.21 -19.11 -8.13
N THR A 30 1.30 -18.73 -8.81
CA THR A 30 2.54 -19.48 -8.90
C THR A 30 3.75 -18.66 -8.45
N LEU A 31 4.77 -19.38 -7.99
CA LEU A 31 6.04 -18.78 -7.58
C LEU A 31 7.02 -18.72 -8.75
N PRO A 32 7.81 -17.65 -8.89
CA PRO A 32 8.87 -17.57 -9.87
C PRO A 32 9.88 -18.72 -9.76
N GLY A 33 10.51 -19.06 -10.88
CA GLY A 33 11.45 -20.19 -10.97
C GLY A 33 12.71 -20.03 -10.11
N TYR A 34 13.05 -18.81 -9.67
CA TYR A 34 14.20 -18.59 -8.78
C TYR A 34 13.91 -18.91 -7.30
N VAL A 35 12.64 -19.04 -6.91
CA VAL A 35 12.25 -19.39 -5.53
C VAL A 35 12.59 -20.86 -5.27
N ASN A 36 13.40 -21.11 -4.25
CA ASN A 36 13.91 -22.43 -3.90
C ASN A 36 14.18 -22.55 -2.40
N LYS A 37 14.71 -23.66 -1.94
CA LYS A 37 15.00 -23.95 -0.53
C LYS A 37 15.87 -22.92 0.22
N ASN A 38 16.53 -21.99 -0.48
CA ASN A 38 17.30 -20.90 0.12
C ASN A 38 16.50 -19.58 0.19
N THR A 39 15.20 -19.63 -0.11
CA THR A 39 14.30 -18.49 -0.09
C THR A 39 13.43 -18.55 1.16
N LEU A 40 13.37 -17.47 1.93
CA LEU A 40 12.35 -17.28 2.94
C LEU A 40 11.11 -16.67 2.28
N VAL A 41 9.96 -17.30 2.44
CA VAL A 41 8.68 -16.82 1.89
C VAL A 41 7.76 -16.34 3.01
N LEU A 42 7.31 -15.08 2.92
CA LEU A 42 6.33 -14.50 3.81
C LEU A 42 4.95 -14.57 3.15
N LEU A 43 4.05 -15.39 3.67
CA LEU A 43 2.69 -15.56 3.16
C LEU A 43 1.70 -14.74 3.99
N GLY A 44 1.10 -13.71 3.37
CA GLY A 44 0.13 -12.84 4.01
C GLY A 44 -1.27 -13.00 3.44
N SER A 45 -2.25 -13.39 4.27
CA SER A 45 -3.67 -13.38 3.93
C SER A 45 -4.49 -13.12 5.18
N TYR A 46 -5.15 -11.97 5.25
CA TYR A 46 -5.95 -11.60 6.42
C TYR A 46 -7.08 -12.60 6.68
N SER A 47 -7.85 -12.99 5.66
CA SER A 47 -8.89 -14.01 5.78
C SER A 47 -8.35 -15.44 5.94
N GLY A 48 -7.11 -15.68 5.55
CA GLY A 48 -6.51 -17.01 5.45
C GLY A 48 -7.14 -17.91 4.38
N ASN A 49 -8.03 -17.38 3.53
CA ASN A 49 -8.74 -18.14 2.51
C ASN A 49 -8.51 -17.61 1.08
N THR A 50 -7.53 -16.71 0.91
CA THR A 50 -7.16 -16.19 -0.41
C THR A 50 -6.61 -17.32 -1.26
N GLU A 51 -7.25 -17.60 -2.38
CA GLU A 51 -6.98 -18.75 -3.25
C GLU A 51 -5.53 -18.75 -3.75
N GLU A 52 -5.06 -17.62 -4.24
CA GLU A 52 -3.69 -17.44 -4.73
C GLU A 52 -2.66 -17.68 -3.63
N THR A 53 -2.95 -17.23 -2.39
CA THR A 53 -2.03 -17.45 -1.25
C THR A 53 -1.99 -18.93 -0.85
N LEU A 54 -3.13 -19.63 -0.93
CA LEU A 54 -3.18 -21.07 -0.66
C LEU A 54 -2.48 -21.87 -1.76
N ALA A 55 -2.59 -21.47 -3.01
CA ALA A 55 -1.85 -22.07 -4.13
C ALA A 55 -0.33 -21.90 -3.94
N MET A 56 0.12 -20.69 -3.64
CA MET A 56 1.53 -20.41 -3.33
C MET A 56 2.02 -21.17 -2.10
N TYR A 57 1.20 -21.33 -1.05
CA TYR A 57 1.56 -22.14 0.11
C TYR A 57 1.91 -23.58 -0.27
N ALA A 58 1.10 -24.21 -1.13
CA ALA A 58 1.36 -25.57 -1.59
C ALA A 58 2.70 -25.67 -2.34
N GLU A 59 2.96 -24.70 -3.22
CA GLU A 59 4.20 -24.66 -4.01
C GLU A 59 5.44 -24.35 -3.14
N VAL A 60 5.34 -23.45 -2.15
CA VAL A 60 6.40 -23.18 -1.16
C VAL A 60 6.80 -24.46 -0.42
N LYS A 61 5.79 -25.25 0.00
CA LYS A 61 5.99 -26.51 0.70
C LYS A 61 6.65 -27.54 -0.19
N GLU A 62 6.22 -27.67 -1.45
CA GLU A 62 6.81 -28.59 -2.44
C GLU A 62 8.27 -28.25 -2.73
N ARG A 63 8.61 -26.96 -2.84
CA ARG A 63 9.99 -26.50 -3.12
C ARG A 63 10.90 -26.52 -1.89
N GLY A 64 10.36 -26.83 -0.69
CA GLY A 64 11.11 -26.92 0.56
C GLY A 64 11.67 -25.58 1.04
N CYS A 65 10.97 -24.48 0.79
CA CYS A 65 11.36 -23.16 1.25
C CYS A 65 10.96 -22.96 2.72
N ASP A 66 11.76 -22.17 3.45
CA ASP A 66 11.32 -21.65 4.74
C ASP A 66 10.16 -20.67 4.56
N MET A 67 9.21 -20.67 5.49
CA MET A 67 8.05 -19.76 5.42
C MET A 67 7.64 -19.21 6.77
N ILE A 68 7.07 -17.99 6.74
CA ILE A 68 6.39 -17.34 7.85
C ILE A 68 5.00 -16.94 7.35
N ILE A 69 3.99 -17.12 8.18
CA ILE A 69 2.59 -16.85 7.83
C ILE A 69 2.05 -15.69 8.67
N LEU A 70 1.36 -14.73 8.01
CA LEU A 70 0.62 -13.65 8.65
C LEU A 70 -0.86 -13.81 8.28
N THR A 71 -1.73 -14.10 9.25
CA THR A 71 -3.14 -14.36 8.96
C THR A 71 -4.04 -14.11 10.17
N GLY A 72 -5.30 -13.75 9.94
CA GLY A 72 -6.35 -13.73 10.97
C GLY A 72 -7.05 -15.07 11.16
N GLY A 73 -6.58 -16.16 10.51
CA GLY A 73 -7.15 -17.51 10.65
C GLY A 73 -7.35 -18.21 9.32
N GLY A 74 -8.54 -18.78 9.11
CA GLY A 74 -8.92 -19.50 7.90
C GLY A 74 -8.10 -20.75 7.61
N LYS A 75 -8.12 -21.21 6.36
CA LYS A 75 -7.39 -22.42 5.93
C LYS A 75 -5.87 -22.25 6.10
N LEU A 76 -5.34 -21.08 5.82
CA LEU A 76 -3.89 -20.80 5.93
C LEU A 76 -3.42 -20.91 7.39
N GLY A 77 -4.20 -20.40 8.35
CA GLY A 77 -3.89 -20.52 9.78
C GLY A 77 -3.96 -21.96 10.28
N ALA A 78 -4.94 -22.72 9.82
CA ALA A 78 -5.03 -24.16 10.13
C ALA A 78 -3.82 -24.93 9.60
N LEU A 79 -3.42 -24.69 8.35
CA LEU A 79 -2.24 -25.30 7.73
C LEU A 79 -0.93 -24.91 8.44
N ALA A 80 -0.82 -23.66 8.91
CA ALA A 80 0.33 -23.22 9.70
C ALA A 80 0.44 -23.98 11.02
N THR A 81 -0.67 -24.17 11.72
CA THR A 81 -0.72 -24.92 12.98
C THR A 81 -0.42 -26.40 12.78
N GLU A 82 -1.06 -27.04 11.79
CA GLU A 82 -0.86 -28.45 11.46
C GLU A 82 0.59 -28.80 11.11
N ASN A 83 1.24 -27.91 10.37
CA ASN A 83 2.61 -28.11 9.88
C ASN A 83 3.68 -27.44 10.76
N ASN A 84 3.31 -26.92 11.94
CA ASN A 84 4.20 -26.24 12.89
C ASN A 84 5.03 -25.11 12.25
N ILE A 85 4.36 -24.30 11.40
CA ILE A 85 4.98 -23.16 10.72
C ILE A 85 4.85 -21.92 11.59
N LYS A 86 5.91 -21.09 11.67
CA LYS A 86 5.89 -19.82 12.38
C LYS A 86 4.79 -18.93 11.82
N GLN A 87 3.86 -18.51 12.68
CA GLN A 87 2.77 -17.63 12.27
C GLN A 87 2.61 -16.44 13.21
N TYR A 88 2.18 -15.32 12.63
CA TYR A 88 1.73 -14.14 13.34
C TYR A 88 0.23 -13.99 13.13
N PHE A 89 -0.49 -13.92 14.24
CA PHE A 89 -1.94 -13.80 14.21
C PHE A 89 -2.35 -12.34 14.07
N LEU A 90 -3.21 -12.07 13.08
CA LEU A 90 -3.78 -10.75 12.84
C LEU A 90 -5.18 -10.69 13.48
N GLU A 91 -5.45 -9.64 14.25
CA GLU A 91 -6.74 -9.46 14.92
C GLU A 91 -7.89 -9.52 13.91
N PRO A 92 -8.88 -10.40 14.09
CA PRO A 92 -9.99 -10.56 13.16
C PRO A 92 -11.04 -9.45 13.33
N GLY A 93 -11.99 -9.37 12.37
CA GLY A 93 -13.15 -8.49 12.47
C GLY A 93 -13.06 -7.20 11.65
N PHE A 94 -11.95 -6.96 10.97
CA PHE A 94 -11.76 -5.79 10.11
C PHE A 94 -11.88 -6.13 8.62
N GLN A 95 -12.16 -5.14 7.80
CA GLN A 95 -11.88 -5.26 6.38
C GLN A 95 -10.36 -5.37 6.16
N PRO A 96 -9.86 -6.21 5.24
CA PRO A 96 -8.42 -6.45 5.06
C PRO A 96 -7.58 -5.17 4.91
N ARG A 97 -8.11 -4.17 4.19
CA ARG A 97 -7.44 -2.88 3.99
C ARG A 97 -7.34 -2.03 5.27
N MET A 98 -8.25 -2.25 6.23
CA MET A 98 -8.27 -1.55 7.52
C MET A 98 -7.38 -2.23 8.56
N ALA A 99 -7.01 -3.49 8.32
CA ALA A 99 -6.14 -4.28 9.20
C ALA A 99 -4.64 -4.11 8.88
N LEU A 100 -4.28 -3.15 8.03
CA LEU A 100 -2.88 -2.94 7.59
C LEU A 100 -1.93 -2.74 8.78
N GLY A 101 -2.34 -1.96 9.78
CA GLY A 101 -1.50 -1.66 10.94
C GLY A 101 -0.95 -2.92 11.62
N PHE A 102 -1.75 -3.98 11.75
CA PHE A 102 -1.31 -5.25 12.32
C PHE A 102 -0.25 -5.93 11.46
N SER A 103 -0.54 -6.11 10.16
CA SER A 103 0.38 -6.83 9.27
C SER A 103 1.67 -6.05 9.02
N LEU A 104 1.58 -4.73 8.86
CA LEU A 104 2.75 -3.88 8.63
C LEU A 104 3.68 -3.86 9.84
N THR A 105 3.13 -3.76 11.06
CA THR A 105 3.93 -3.80 12.30
C THR A 105 4.72 -5.10 12.41
N TYR A 106 4.09 -6.26 12.19
CA TYR A 106 4.81 -7.55 12.21
C TYR A 106 5.87 -7.64 11.10
N LEU A 107 5.56 -7.18 9.90
CA LEU A 107 6.53 -7.19 8.80
C LEU A 107 7.73 -6.28 9.10
N ILE A 108 7.52 -5.09 9.66
CA ILE A 108 8.60 -4.20 10.07
C ILE A 108 9.47 -4.86 11.13
N GLN A 109 8.89 -5.50 12.15
CA GLN A 109 9.64 -6.22 13.17
C GLN A 109 10.47 -7.36 12.58
N ILE A 110 9.90 -8.15 11.66
CA ILE A 110 10.63 -9.23 10.97
C ILE A 110 11.81 -8.67 10.18
N PHE A 111 11.63 -7.61 9.40
CA PHE A 111 12.69 -7.01 8.61
C PHE A 111 13.76 -6.34 9.48
N ALA A 112 13.35 -5.65 10.54
CA ALA A 112 14.24 -5.02 11.51
C ALA A 112 15.16 -6.06 12.21
N GLU A 113 14.63 -7.27 12.51
CA GLU A 113 15.42 -8.37 13.05
C GLU A 113 16.57 -8.77 12.09
N PHE A 114 16.32 -8.84 10.78
CA PHE A 114 17.36 -9.14 9.78
C PHE A 114 18.44 -8.07 9.72
N VAL A 115 18.10 -6.80 9.83
CA VAL A 115 19.06 -5.68 9.85
C VAL A 115 19.58 -5.35 11.25
N LYS A 116 19.19 -6.13 12.27
CA LYS A 116 19.60 -5.99 13.68
C LYS A 116 19.24 -4.63 14.29
N LYS A 117 18.07 -4.11 13.94
CA LYS A 117 17.48 -2.90 14.52
C LYS A 117 16.43 -3.26 15.57
N ASP A 118 16.41 -2.53 16.67
CA ASP A 118 15.29 -2.53 17.62
C ASP A 118 14.36 -1.36 17.26
N VAL A 119 13.18 -1.68 16.77
CA VAL A 119 12.16 -0.71 16.35
C VAL A 119 10.97 -0.63 17.33
N ALA A 120 11.02 -1.34 18.45
CA ALA A 120 9.86 -1.48 19.34
C ALA A 120 9.43 -0.14 19.95
N ASN A 121 10.38 0.66 20.44
CA ASN A 121 10.09 1.97 21.02
C ASN A 121 9.63 2.98 19.95
N GLU A 122 10.22 2.94 18.77
CA GLU A 122 9.84 3.78 17.61
C GLU A 122 8.41 3.48 17.17
N LEU A 123 8.07 2.21 16.97
CA LEU A 123 6.70 1.80 16.62
C LEU A 123 5.67 2.18 17.69
N LYS A 124 6.06 2.11 18.97
CA LYS A 124 5.18 2.54 20.06
C LYS A 124 4.94 4.05 20.01
N ALA A 125 5.98 4.85 19.82
CA ALA A 125 5.87 6.30 19.71
C ALA A 125 5.01 6.70 18.50
N ILE A 126 5.20 6.05 17.35
CA ILE A 126 4.37 6.24 16.16
C ILE A 126 2.91 5.91 16.46
N ALA A 127 2.63 4.78 17.12
CA ALA A 127 1.27 4.39 17.47
C ALA A 127 0.59 5.41 18.41
N GLU A 128 1.31 5.93 19.38
CA GLU A 128 0.81 6.99 20.28
C GLU A 128 0.53 8.29 19.52
N LYS A 129 1.40 8.66 18.56
CA LYS A 129 1.25 9.86 17.72
C LYS A 129 0.05 9.77 16.79
N VAL A 130 -0.10 8.67 16.02
CA VAL A 130 -1.20 8.52 15.08
C VAL A 130 -2.55 8.23 15.75
N ALA A 131 -2.57 7.91 17.04
CA ALA A 131 -3.80 7.77 17.81
C ALA A 131 -4.53 9.10 18.01
N ASP A 132 -3.82 10.23 18.01
CA ASP A 132 -4.44 11.56 17.89
C ASP A 132 -4.73 11.85 16.43
N THR A 133 -5.98 11.64 16.01
CA THR A 133 -6.38 11.75 14.61
C THR A 133 -6.65 13.19 14.17
N ALA A 134 -6.97 14.09 15.10
CA ALA A 134 -7.46 15.44 14.80
C ALA A 134 -6.54 16.26 13.88
N PRO A 135 -5.21 16.30 14.05
CA PRO A 135 -4.35 17.05 13.16
C PRO A 135 -4.40 16.56 11.70
N TYR A 136 -4.51 15.24 11.50
CA TYR A 136 -4.58 14.63 10.17
C TYR A 136 -5.95 14.85 9.52
N GLU A 137 -7.02 14.77 10.31
CA GLU A 137 -8.38 15.06 9.86
C GLU A 137 -8.48 16.48 9.34
N ASP A 138 -8.01 17.47 10.12
CA ASP A 138 -8.05 18.88 9.74
C ASP A 138 -7.24 19.16 8.47
N GLU A 139 -5.99 18.70 8.41
CA GLU A 139 -5.11 18.84 7.24
C GLU A 139 -5.75 18.23 5.99
N MET A 140 -6.29 17.02 6.09
CA MET A 140 -6.89 16.35 4.94
C MET A 140 -8.26 16.91 4.58
N MET A 141 -8.98 17.51 5.50
CA MET A 141 -10.19 18.27 5.18
C MET A 141 -9.85 19.52 4.35
N GLU A 142 -8.77 20.21 4.65
CA GLU A 142 -8.29 21.35 3.84
C GLU A 142 -7.89 20.87 2.43
N ALA A 143 -7.10 19.79 2.34
CA ALA A 143 -6.72 19.19 1.07
C ALA A 143 -7.95 18.78 0.25
N PHE A 144 -8.91 18.11 0.89
CA PHE A 144 -10.18 17.72 0.27
C PHE A 144 -10.96 18.93 -0.25
N ASN A 145 -11.09 20.01 0.54
CA ASN A 145 -11.77 21.22 0.13
C ASN A 145 -11.12 21.88 -1.10
N ALA A 146 -9.80 21.74 -1.24
CA ALA A 146 -9.09 22.26 -2.41
C ALA A 146 -9.36 21.45 -3.70
N ILE A 147 -9.83 20.20 -3.60
CA ILE A 147 -10.04 19.31 -4.75
C ILE A 147 -11.51 18.94 -5.01
N LYS A 148 -12.42 19.16 -4.07
CA LYS A 148 -13.81 18.68 -4.16
C LYS A 148 -14.53 19.08 -5.45
N SER A 149 -14.19 20.22 -6.05
CA SER A 149 -14.76 20.65 -7.33
C SER A 149 -14.22 19.86 -8.54
N LYS A 150 -13.17 19.08 -8.36
CA LYS A 150 -12.49 18.28 -9.41
C LYS A 150 -12.71 16.77 -9.23
N LEU A 151 -13.57 16.35 -8.32
CA LEU A 151 -13.82 14.92 -8.04
C LEU A 151 -14.54 14.15 -9.16
N ALA A 152 -14.92 14.81 -10.27
CA ALA A 152 -15.33 14.15 -11.50
C ALA A 152 -14.13 13.61 -12.31
N HIS A 153 -12.90 13.99 -11.93
CA HIS A 153 -11.67 13.63 -12.64
C HIS A 153 -11.00 12.42 -11.98
N LYS A 154 -10.22 11.67 -12.76
CA LYS A 154 -9.42 10.54 -12.27
C LYS A 154 -8.33 11.01 -11.33
N PHE A 155 -8.06 10.23 -10.31
CA PHE A 155 -6.91 10.45 -9.45
C PHE A 155 -5.65 9.88 -10.12
N ILE A 156 -4.62 10.71 -10.25
CA ILE A 156 -3.28 10.30 -10.67
C ILE A 156 -2.34 10.54 -9.49
N ILE A 157 -1.88 9.45 -8.90
CA ILE A 157 -0.95 9.47 -7.79
C ILE A 157 0.46 9.33 -8.38
N VAL A 158 1.32 10.32 -8.14
CA VAL A 158 2.71 10.29 -8.58
C VAL A 158 3.61 10.21 -7.37
N THR A 159 4.46 9.21 -7.33
CA THR A 159 5.38 8.96 -6.23
C THR A 159 6.82 8.82 -6.73
N ASP A 160 7.76 8.90 -5.82
CA ASP A 160 9.08 8.31 -6.03
C ASP A 160 9.10 6.82 -5.64
N ALA A 161 10.27 6.18 -5.76
CA ALA A 161 10.41 4.76 -5.42
C ALA A 161 10.17 4.45 -3.93
N TYR A 162 10.45 5.39 -3.04
CA TYR A 162 10.30 5.20 -1.59
C TYR A 162 8.83 5.18 -1.15
N PHE A 163 7.99 6.02 -1.78
CA PHE A 163 6.55 6.06 -1.53
C PHE A 163 5.70 5.30 -2.56
N GLU A 164 6.32 4.47 -3.43
CA GLU A 164 5.58 3.69 -4.43
C GLU A 164 4.44 2.87 -3.80
N ALA A 165 4.75 2.10 -2.77
CA ALA A 165 3.75 1.25 -2.13
C ALA A 165 2.66 2.06 -1.41
N THR A 166 3.00 3.21 -0.83
CA THR A 166 2.03 4.13 -0.21
C THR A 166 1.09 4.71 -1.27
N GLY A 167 1.62 5.11 -2.42
CA GLY A 167 0.81 5.62 -3.53
C GLY A 167 -0.11 4.55 -4.12
N ILE A 168 0.39 3.31 -4.32
CA ILE A 168 -0.42 2.17 -4.74
C ILE A 168 -1.55 1.92 -3.75
N ARG A 169 -1.23 1.92 -2.44
CA ARG A 169 -2.25 1.74 -1.40
C ARG A 169 -3.30 2.84 -1.45
N PHE A 170 -2.89 4.09 -1.59
CA PHE A 170 -3.84 5.20 -1.68
C PHE A 170 -4.76 5.05 -2.91
N ALA A 171 -4.23 4.67 -4.07
CA ALA A 171 -5.08 4.36 -5.22
C ALA A 171 -6.11 3.27 -4.90
N GLN A 172 -5.71 2.19 -4.23
CA GLN A 172 -6.61 1.13 -3.78
C GLN A 172 -7.67 1.64 -2.79
N GLN A 173 -7.31 2.53 -1.85
CA GLN A 173 -8.26 3.14 -0.93
C GLN A 173 -9.29 4.03 -1.67
N ILE A 174 -8.87 4.81 -2.64
CA ILE A 174 -9.79 5.59 -3.50
C ILE A 174 -10.73 4.65 -4.27
N GLN A 175 -10.21 3.55 -4.82
CA GLN A 175 -11.00 2.56 -5.56
C GLN A 175 -12.00 1.84 -4.67
N GLU A 176 -11.57 1.34 -3.49
CA GLU A 176 -12.40 0.54 -2.61
C GLU A 176 -13.30 1.38 -1.70
N ASN A 177 -12.82 2.49 -1.11
CA ASN A 177 -13.61 3.33 -0.24
C ASN A 177 -14.53 4.26 -1.04
N ALA A 178 -13.99 4.97 -2.02
CA ALA A 178 -14.70 6.02 -2.75
C ALA A 178 -15.34 5.54 -4.07
N LYS A 179 -15.12 4.31 -4.50
CA LYS A 179 -15.61 3.76 -5.79
C LYS A 179 -15.20 4.66 -6.96
N HIS A 180 -13.96 5.12 -6.96
CA HIS A 180 -13.45 6.06 -7.94
C HIS A 180 -12.18 5.54 -8.61
N GLU A 181 -11.95 5.90 -9.87
CA GLU A 181 -10.75 5.52 -10.60
C GLU A 181 -9.52 6.26 -10.07
N ALA A 182 -8.45 5.51 -9.81
CA ALA A 182 -7.17 6.03 -9.37
C ALA A 182 -6.02 5.20 -9.96
N PHE A 183 -4.93 5.86 -10.33
CA PHE A 183 -3.76 5.25 -10.96
C PHE A 183 -2.49 5.79 -10.34
N THR A 184 -1.44 4.96 -10.29
CA THR A 184 -0.16 5.34 -9.72
C THR A 184 0.92 5.35 -10.79
N HIS A 185 1.75 6.39 -10.78
CA HIS A 185 2.96 6.54 -11.59
C HIS A 185 4.16 6.77 -10.69
N VAL A 186 5.30 6.19 -11.06
CA VAL A 186 6.53 6.25 -10.25
C VAL A 186 7.61 7.01 -11.00
N LEU A 187 8.19 8.02 -10.35
CA LEU A 187 9.35 8.73 -10.87
C LEU A 187 10.64 7.97 -10.53
N PRO A 188 11.66 8.01 -11.39
CA PRO A 188 11.73 8.82 -12.62
C PRO A 188 11.11 8.19 -13.87
N GLU A 189 10.72 6.91 -13.85
CA GLU A 189 10.26 6.16 -15.03
C GLU A 189 9.08 6.86 -15.75
N ALA A 190 8.10 7.36 -15.00
CA ALA A 190 6.94 8.05 -15.58
C ALA A 190 7.29 9.30 -16.41
N ASN A 191 8.47 9.90 -16.22
CA ASN A 191 8.94 11.01 -17.04
C ASN A 191 9.51 10.60 -18.41
N HIS A 192 9.59 9.32 -18.71
CA HIS A 192 10.06 8.82 -20.00
C HIS A 192 8.92 8.48 -20.96
N ASN A 193 7.67 8.52 -20.46
CA ASN A 193 6.49 8.12 -21.24
C ASN A 193 5.23 8.91 -20.85
N VAL A 194 4.73 8.73 -19.62
CA VAL A 194 3.43 9.24 -19.16
C VAL A 194 3.36 10.78 -19.20
N ILE A 195 4.45 11.48 -19.03
CA ILE A 195 4.51 12.95 -19.08
C ILE A 195 3.92 13.51 -20.38
N GLU A 196 4.09 12.81 -21.52
CA GLU A 196 3.54 13.23 -22.80
C GLU A 196 1.99 13.13 -22.84
N SER A 197 1.39 12.32 -22.00
CA SER A 197 -0.06 12.19 -21.92
C SER A 197 -0.73 13.34 -21.16
N TYR A 198 0.02 14.15 -20.46
CA TYR A 198 -0.50 15.26 -19.65
C TYR A 198 -0.90 16.50 -20.47
N TYR A 199 -0.54 16.54 -21.75
CA TYR A 199 -1.03 17.54 -22.71
C TYR A 199 -2.48 17.31 -23.16
N GLY A 200 -3.12 16.23 -22.71
CA GLY A 200 -4.46 15.87 -23.15
C GLY A 200 -5.56 16.77 -22.59
N ASN A 201 -6.70 16.80 -23.26
CA ASN A 201 -7.91 17.48 -22.80
C ASN A 201 -8.62 16.75 -21.64
N ILE A 202 -8.05 15.69 -21.10
CA ILE A 202 -8.62 14.91 -20.00
C ILE A 202 -8.09 15.48 -18.70
N SER A 203 -8.90 16.29 -18.04
CA SER A 203 -8.57 16.82 -16.72
C SER A 203 -8.36 15.69 -15.72
N SER A 204 -7.28 15.76 -14.97
CA SER A 204 -6.95 14.82 -13.90
C SER A 204 -6.66 15.57 -12.60
N LEU A 205 -6.82 14.88 -11.49
CA LEU A 205 -6.46 15.33 -10.16
C LEU A 205 -5.17 14.63 -9.75
N PHE A 206 -4.13 15.39 -9.55
CA PHE A 206 -2.81 14.84 -9.21
C PHE A 206 -2.52 14.94 -7.72
N ILE A 207 -2.05 13.83 -7.15
CA ILE A 207 -1.52 13.76 -5.79
C ILE A 207 -0.05 13.36 -5.91
N PHE A 208 0.84 14.24 -5.53
CA PHE A 208 2.28 14.01 -5.56
C PHE A 208 2.77 13.64 -4.16
N ILE A 209 3.56 12.58 -4.06
CA ILE A 209 4.12 12.09 -2.80
C ILE A 209 5.64 11.94 -3.01
N ASP A 210 6.39 12.92 -2.51
CA ASP A 210 7.85 12.99 -2.62
C ASP A 210 8.50 12.68 -1.28
N SER A 211 9.44 11.74 -1.26
CA SER A 211 10.20 11.37 -0.05
C SER A 211 11.33 12.34 0.28
N GLY A 212 11.73 13.18 -0.65
CA GLY A 212 12.90 14.06 -0.51
C GLY A 212 14.26 13.34 -0.54
N LYS A 213 14.29 12.01 -0.68
CA LYS A 213 15.55 11.22 -0.65
C LYS A 213 16.48 11.49 -1.82
N ASN A 214 15.97 12.00 -2.94
CA ASN A 214 16.76 12.25 -4.14
C ASN A 214 16.41 13.60 -4.76
N GLU A 215 17.32 14.56 -4.63
CA GLU A 215 17.15 15.93 -5.16
C GLU A 215 16.78 15.98 -6.65
N ARG A 216 17.30 15.05 -7.46
CA ARG A 216 16.99 15.00 -8.91
C ARG A 216 15.56 14.52 -9.15
N VAL A 217 15.01 13.66 -8.27
CA VAL A 217 13.61 13.24 -8.34
C VAL A 217 12.70 14.35 -7.81
N SER A 218 13.07 15.01 -6.73
CA SER A 218 12.32 16.17 -6.22
C SER A 218 12.24 17.31 -7.26
N ALA A 219 13.32 17.58 -7.98
CA ALA A 219 13.31 18.53 -9.09
C ALA A 219 12.36 18.14 -10.24
N ARG A 220 12.08 16.83 -10.44
CA ARG A 220 11.09 16.34 -11.40
C ARG A 220 9.65 16.60 -10.91
N PHE A 221 9.38 16.47 -9.64
CA PHE A 221 8.08 16.85 -9.04
C PHE A 221 7.83 18.35 -9.21
N GLU A 222 8.83 19.18 -8.97
CA GLU A 222 8.74 20.63 -9.17
C GLU A 222 8.43 20.97 -10.64
N PHE A 223 9.18 20.36 -11.58
CA PHE A 223 8.92 20.54 -13.01
C PHE A 223 7.49 20.14 -13.40
N LEU A 224 7.03 18.97 -12.94
CA LEU A 224 5.68 18.48 -13.22
C LEU A 224 4.59 19.38 -12.59
N THR A 225 4.81 19.89 -11.39
CA THR A 225 3.89 20.84 -10.74
C THR A 225 3.70 22.09 -11.61
N ASN A 226 4.78 22.62 -12.16
CA ASN A 226 4.74 23.79 -13.05
C ASN A 226 4.04 23.45 -14.38
N LEU A 227 4.40 22.33 -15.02
CA LEU A 227 3.80 21.88 -16.27
C LEU A 227 2.27 21.70 -16.12
N LEU A 228 1.84 20.97 -15.10
CA LEU A 228 0.44 20.66 -14.86
C LEU A 228 -0.37 21.90 -14.46
N GLY A 229 0.26 22.88 -13.79
CA GLY A 229 -0.33 24.16 -13.46
C GLY A 229 -0.69 24.98 -14.71
N VAL A 230 0.18 24.97 -15.72
CA VAL A 230 -0.05 25.61 -17.02
C VAL A 230 -1.22 24.96 -17.75
N GLU A 231 -1.34 23.64 -17.68
CA GLU A 231 -2.40 22.86 -18.31
C GLU A 231 -3.72 22.85 -17.51
N ASN A 232 -3.82 23.68 -16.45
CA ASN A 232 -4.99 23.83 -15.59
C ASN A 232 -5.43 22.52 -14.87
N HIS A 233 -4.49 21.61 -14.63
CA HIS A 233 -4.71 20.47 -13.74
C HIS A 233 -4.62 20.90 -12.26
N LYS A 234 -5.28 20.15 -11.40
CA LYS A 234 -5.13 20.37 -9.95
C LYS A 234 -4.08 19.40 -9.41
N VAL A 235 -3.10 19.96 -8.71
CA VAL A 235 -2.04 19.21 -8.03
C VAL A 235 -2.12 19.46 -6.54
N ILE A 236 -2.00 18.40 -5.74
CA ILE A 236 -1.71 18.45 -4.30
C ILE A 236 -0.33 17.84 -4.11
N ASN A 237 0.57 18.60 -3.51
CA ASN A 237 1.91 18.14 -3.15
C ASN A 237 1.89 17.69 -1.68
N MET A 238 2.31 16.47 -1.43
CA MET A 238 2.51 15.88 -0.12
C MET A 238 3.98 15.46 -0.01
N ALA A 239 4.78 16.33 0.58
CA ALA A 239 6.20 16.06 0.81
C ALA A 239 6.44 15.78 2.30
N VAL A 240 7.51 15.07 2.59
CA VAL A 240 8.03 14.86 3.94
C VAL A 240 9.40 15.51 4.09
N ASN A 241 9.76 15.88 5.31
CA ASN A 241 11.08 16.44 5.58
C ASN A 241 12.18 15.37 5.56
N GLU A 242 11.82 14.18 6.02
CA GLU A 242 12.69 13.02 6.07
C GLU A 242 11.85 11.76 5.82
N PHE A 243 12.39 10.82 5.06
CA PHE A 243 11.75 9.52 4.85
C PHE A 243 12.21 8.54 5.92
N ASP A 244 11.31 8.21 6.84
CA ASP A 244 11.49 7.25 7.92
C ASP A 244 10.18 6.48 8.21
N LEU A 245 10.17 5.67 9.26
CA LEU A 245 8.96 4.93 9.66
C LEU A 245 7.80 5.86 10.02
N ASP A 246 8.08 6.93 10.74
CA ASP A 246 7.08 7.91 11.17
C ASP A 246 6.39 8.55 9.95
N ALA A 247 7.19 9.04 8.99
CA ALA A 247 6.70 9.64 7.76
C ALA A 247 5.82 8.69 6.94
N VAL A 248 6.16 7.39 6.88
CA VAL A 248 5.35 6.41 6.17
C VAL A 248 4.00 6.19 6.85
N TYR A 249 3.97 6.02 8.18
CA TYR A 249 2.72 5.84 8.93
C TYR A 249 1.83 7.08 8.86
N GLU A 250 2.41 8.27 9.03
CA GLU A 250 1.67 9.52 8.89
C GLU A 250 1.10 9.71 7.48
N MET A 251 1.89 9.44 6.45
CA MET A 251 1.42 9.55 5.07
C MET A 251 0.26 8.58 4.80
N ILE A 252 0.36 7.33 5.26
CA ILE A 252 -0.73 6.36 5.18
C ILE A 252 -1.99 6.92 5.87
N HIS A 253 -1.84 7.45 7.07
CA HIS A 253 -2.96 7.96 7.87
C HIS A 253 -3.64 9.16 7.21
N ARG A 254 -2.87 10.14 6.71
CA ARG A 254 -3.38 11.27 5.93
C ARG A 254 -4.18 10.81 4.70
N LEU A 255 -3.60 9.92 3.91
CA LEU A 255 -4.23 9.43 2.68
C LEU A 255 -5.49 8.59 2.95
N ASP A 256 -5.55 7.89 4.07
CA ASP A 256 -6.76 7.18 4.49
C ASP A 256 -7.89 8.16 4.79
N TRP A 257 -7.64 9.23 5.55
CA TRP A 257 -8.62 10.29 5.79
C TRP A 257 -9.09 10.94 4.49
N LEU A 258 -8.18 11.29 3.60
CA LEU A 258 -8.55 11.86 2.30
C LEU A 258 -9.47 10.92 1.51
N SER A 259 -9.21 9.61 1.52
CA SER A 259 -10.05 8.62 0.84
C SER A 259 -11.46 8.54 1.42
N LEU A 260 -11.59 8.68 2.74
CA LEU A 260 -12.88 8.69 3.44
C LEU A 260 -13.68 9.97 3.12
N TYR A 261 -13.06 11.14 3.10
CA TYR A 261 -13.73 12.39 2.70
C TYR A 261 -14.23 12.34 1.25
N VAL A 262 -13.47 11.72 0.35
CA VAL A 262 -13.94 11.49 -1.03
C VAL A 262 -15.13 10.53 -1.05
N SER A 263 -15.10 9.47 -0.24
CA SER A 263 -16.20 8.50 -0.10
C SER A 263 -17.49 9.18 0.38
N ASP A 264 -17.40 9.98 1.45
CA ASP A 264 -18.52 10.69 2.05
C ASP A 264 -19.14 11.70 1.06
N PHE A 265 -18.31 12.46 0.36
CA PHE A 265 -18.77 13.40 -0.66
C PHE A 265 -19.51 12.70 -1.80
N ARG A 266 -19.02 11.53 -2.21
CA ARG A 266 -19.66 10.71 -3.24
C ARG A 266 -20.90 9.96 -2.73
N LYS A 267 -21.14 9.98 -1.42
CA LYS A 267 -22.25 9.27 -0.75
C LYS A 267 -22.24 7.76 -1.05
N VAL A 268 -21.07 7.16 -1.03
CA VAL A 268 -20.89 5.72 -1.22
C VAL A 268 -20.45 5.07 0.07
N ASP A 269 -20.85 3.81 0.27
CA ASP A 269 -20.44 3.03 1.44
C ASP A 269 -18.96 2.61 1.30
N SER A 270 -18.12 3.13 2.18
CA SER A 270 -16.68 2.84 2.21
C SER A 270 -16.37 1.40 2.66
N LEU A 271 -17.30 0.72 3.31
CA LEU A 271 -17.08 -0.65 3.80
C LEU A 271 -17.41 -1.71 2.75
N ASN A 272 -18.48 -1.53 2.00
CA ASN A 272 -18.98 -2.51 1.05
C ASN A 272 -18.16 -2.54 -0.25
N VAL A 273 -17.85 -3.74 -0.73
CA VAL A 273 -17.09 -3.98 -1.98
C VAL A 273 -17.83 -5.03 -2.85
N PRO A 274 -19.01 -4.69 -3.39
CA PRO A 274 -19.92 -5.66 -4.00
C PRO A 274 -19.30 -6.39 -5.21
N ASN A 275 -18.51 -5.70 -6.03
CA ASN A 275 -17.89 -6.31 -7.20
C ASN A 275 -16.84 -7.37 -6.82
N ILE A 276 -16.09 -7.13 -5.73
CA ILE A 276 -15.13 -8.13 -5.21
C ILE A 276 -15.87 -9.33 -4.64
N ALA A 277 -17.00 -9.11 -3.95
CA ALA A 277 -17.84 -10.19 -3.45
C ALA A 277 -18.40 -11.05 -4.60
N SER A 278 -18.99 -10.42 -5.61
CA SER A 278 -19.51 -11.11 -6.79
C SER A 278 -18.45 -11.89 -7.57
N LEU A 279 -17.21 -11.35 -7.66
CA LEU A 279 -16.12 -12.09 -8.28
C LEU A 279 -15.78 -13.37 -7.50
N LYS A 280 -15.74 -13.30 -6.16
CA LYS A 280 -15.48 -14.49 -5.32
C LYS A 280 -16.56 -15.54 -5.48
N GLU A 281 -17.84 -15.13 -5.45
CA GLU A 281 -18.97 -16.02 -5.70
C GLU A 281 -18.87 -16.70 -7.08
N TYR A 282 -18.52 -15.95 -8.10
CA TYR A 282 -18.30 -16.50 -9.45
C TYR A 282 -17.19 -17.55 -9.47
N LEU A 283 -16.03 -17.27 -8.84
CA LEU A 283 -14.90 -18.20 -8.82
C LEU A 283 -15.20 -19.51 -8.04
N GLU A 284 -16.15 -19.48 -7.10
CA GLU A 284 -16.61 -20.71 -6.44
C GLU A 284 -17.41 -21.64 -7.37
N THR A 285 -17.83 -21.15 -8.54
CA THR A 285 -18.65 -21.91 -9.50
C THR A 285 -17.84 -22.53 -10.65
N VAL A 286 -16.57 -22.19 -10.79
CA VAL A 286 -15.67 -22.64 -11.86
C VAL A 286 -14.51 -23.45 -11.32
#